data_9d9e61f7231d8818cb615a1191219ba1
#
_entry.id   9d9e61f7231d8818cb615a1191219ba1
#
_cell.length_a   1.000
_cell.length_b   1.000
_cell.length_c   1.000
_cell.angle_alpha   90.00
_cell.angle_beta   90.00
_cell.angle_gamma   90.00
#
_symmetry.space_group_name_H-M   'P 1'
#
loop_
_entity.id
_entity.type
_entity.pdbx_description
1 polymer ?
#
loop_
_entity_poly.entity_id
_entity_poly.type
_entity_poly.pdbx_seq_one_letter_code
_entity_poly.pdbx_strand_id
1 'polypeptide(L)'
;MNEVRYYQKNIMIVDDDPDIVLSLQELFEREGFQVTTAENGRTCLVELEKGFQGIIILDLMMPIMDGIETIKKMTIDGFTDENTIIVLTAKRIQGEEFNEIYPYIADYITKPFDISTLLNTVKKIAQKPPVKRRY
;
A
#
# COMPACT_ATOMS: atom_id res chain seq x y z
N MET A 1 22.34 22.06 0.29
CA MET A 1 21.74 20.78 0.73
C MET A 1 20.51 20.47 -0.13
N ASN A 2 20.50 19.29 -0.71
CA ASN A 2 19.38 18.89 -1.55
C ASN A 2 18.30 18.29 -0.67
N GLU A 3 17.16 18.96 -0.55
CA GLU A 3 15.99 18.37 0.08
C GLU A 3 15.41 17.30 -0.83
N VAL A 4 15.13 16.14 -0.25
CA VAL A 4 14.45 15.08 -0.98
C VAL A 4 12.99 15.49 -1.12
N ARG A 5 12.55 15.60 -2.38
CA ARG A 5 11.15 15.91 -2.67
C ARG A 5 10.40 14.64 -3.03
N TYR A 6 9.26 14.46 -2.38
CA TYR A 6 8.37 13.36 -2.70
C TYR A 6 7.19 13.87 -3.51
N TYR A 7 6.90 13.20 -4.62
CA TYR A 7 5.68 13.43 -5.38
C TYR A 7 4.48 12.84 -4.67
N GLN A 8 4.68 11.70 -3.99
CA GLN A 8 3.64 11.04 -3.20
C GLN A 8 4.00 11.17 -1.73
N LYS A 9 3.23 11.93 -0.98
CA LYS A 9 3.48 12.21 0.44
C LYS A 9 2.54 11.48 1.39
N ASN A 10 1.52 10.84 0.84
CA ASN A 10 0.50 10.14 1.62
C ASN A 10 0.74 8.64 1.56
N ILE A 11 0.70 8.00 2.70
CA ILE A 11 0.82 6.56 2.82
C ILE A 11 -0.38 6.04 3.61
N MET A 12 -1.01 4.98 3.12
CA MET A 12 -2.01 4.24 3.89
C MET A 12 -1.43 2.88 4.24
N ILE A 13 -1.48 2.53 5.52
CA ILE A 13 -1.06 1.22 6.02
C ILE A 13 -2.31 0.41 6.30
N VAL A 14 -2.46 -0.70 5.60
CA VAL A 14 -3.63 -1.58 5.71
C VAL A 14 -3.17 -2.94 6.22
N ASP A 15 -3.35 -3.17 7.50
CA ASP A 15 -2.92 -4.39 8.18
C ASP A 15 -3.76 -4.56 9.44
N ASP A 16 -4.09 -5.78 9.80
CA ASP A 16 -4.87 -6.07 11.02
C ASP A 16 -3.99 -6.24 12.27
N ASP A 17 -2.67 -6.28 12.11
CA ASP A 17 -1.74 -6.37 13.24
C ASP A 17 -1.43 -4.96 13.76
N PRO A 18 -1.94 -4.60 14.96
CA PRO A 18 -1.74 -3.24 15.48
C PRO A 18 -0.27 -2.90 15.73
N ASP A 19 0.57 -3.86 16.03
CA ASP A 19 2.00 -3.62 16.27
C ASP A 19 2.70 -3.22 14.97
N ILE A 20 2.39 -3.88 13.88
CA ILE A 20 2.92 -3.52 12.56
C ILE A 20 2.44 -2.14 12.16
N VAL A 21 1.14 -1.88 12.30
CA VAL A 21 0.55 -0.59 11.95
C VAL A 21 1.24 0.54 12.71
N LEU A 22 1.37 0.40 14.03
CA LEU A 22 1.99 1.43 14.87
C LEU A 22 3.44 1.65 14.50
N SER A 23 4.20 0.58 14.32
CA SER A 23 5.64 0.67 13.99
C SER A 23 5.85 1.36 12.65
N LEU A 24 5.08 1.00 11.65
CA LEU A 24 5.20 1.61 10.32
C LEU A 24 4.69 3.05 10.30
N GLN A 25 3.63 3.34 11.05
CA GLN A 25 3.13 4.71 11.17
C GLN A 25 4.21 5.63 11.75
N GLU A 26 4.83 5.22 12.85
CA GLU A 26 5.91 5.99 13.47
C GLU A 26 7.10 6.19 12.52
N LEU A 27 7.48 5.13 11.81
CA LEU A 27 8.58 5.17 10.86
C LEU A 27 8.32 6.19 9.74
N PHE A 28 7.17 6.09 9.09
CA PHE A 28 6.88 6.94 7.94
C PHE A 28 6.57 8.38 8.33
N GLU A 29 5.92 8.61 9.47
CA GLU A 29 5.71 9.97 9.97
C GLU A 29 7.04 10.66 10.28
N ARG A 30 8.01 9.92 10.86
CA ARG A 30 9.35 10.44 11.11
C ARG A 30 10.07 10.82 9.82
N GLU A 31 9.79 10.11 8.74
CA GLU A 31 10.38 10.39 7.43
C GLU A 31 9.64 11.49 6.65
N GLY A 32 8.60 12.07 7.22
CA GLY A 32 7.89 13.20 6.63
C GLY A 32 6.64 12.85 5.85
N PHE A 33 6.18 11.61 5.91
CA PHE A 33 4.94 11.20 5.23
C PHE A 33 3.71 11.47 6.11
N GLN A 34 2.59 11.70 5.46
CA GLN A 34 1.29 11.72 6.13
C GLN A 34 0.72 10.30 6.08
N VAL A 35 0.39 9.75 7.24
CA VAL A 35 -0.01 8.35 7.34
C VAL A 35 -1.47 8.22 7.71
N THR A 36 -2.18 7.40 6.95
CA THR A 36 -3.53 6.94 7.22
C THR A 36 -3.46 5.46 7.51
N THR A 37 -4.26 4.96 8.42
CA THR A 37 -4.28 3.54 8.77
C THR A 37 -5.65 2.93 8.55
N ALA A 38 -5.67 1.65 8.19
CA ALA A 38 -6.90 0.87 8.05
C ALA A 38 -6.62 -0.55 8.54
N GLU A 39 -7.57 -1.14 9.25
CA GLU A 39 -7.38 -2.46 9.87
C GLU A 39 -7.87 -3.63 9.01
N ASN A 40 -8.55 -3.33 7.90
CA ASN A 40 -9.03 -4.34 6.95
C ASN A 40 -9.34 -3.71 5.60
N GLY A 41 -9.72 -4.53 4.64
CA GLY A 41 -10.00 -4.05 3.28
C GLY A 41 -11.20 -3.12 3.20
N ARG A 42 -12.21 -3.34 4.02
CA ARG A 42 -13.40 -2.48 4.03
C ARG A 42 -13.05 -1.07 4.48
N THR A 43 -12.30 -0.94 5.57
CA THR A 43 -11.88 0.38 6.05
C THR A 43 -10.91 1.04 5.07
N CYS A 44 -10.10 0.27 4.38
CA CYS A 44 -9.26 0.78 3.28
C CYS A 44 -10.12 1.44 2.20
N LEU A 45 -11.18 0.76 1.75
CA LEU A 45 -12.06 1.31 0.72
C LEU A 45 -12.77 2.57 1.19
N VAL A 46 -13.15 2.64 2.46
CA VAL A 46 -13.75 3.85 3.04
C VAL A 46 -12.79 5.04 2.95
N GLU A 47 -11.52 4.81 3.26
CA GLU A 47 -10.51 5.89 3.16
C GLU A 47 -10.30 6.34 1.70
N LEU A 48 -10.34 5.39 0.76
CA LEU A 48 -10.26 5.73 -0.66
C LEU A 48 -11.47 6.54 -1.12
N GLU A 49 -12.68 6.20 -0.67
CA GLU A 49 -13.89 6.96 -0.96
C GLU A 49 -13.85 8.36 -0.39
N LYS A 50 -13.13 8.57 0.72
CA LYS A 50 -12.93 9.89 1.31
C LYS A 50 -11.91 10.73 0.54
N GLY A 51 -11.25 10.16 -0.46
CA GLY A 51 -10.32 10.88 -1.31
C GLY A 51 -8.85 10.57 -1.11
N PHE A 52 -8.51 9.50 -0.38
CA PHE A 52 -7.11 9.13 -0.23
C PHE A 52 -6.48 8.86 -1.60
N GLN A 53 -5.30 9.45 -1.81
CA GLN A 53 -4.45 9.18 -2.97
C GLN A 53 -2.99 9.14 -2.51
N GLY A 54 -2.29 8.07 -2.87
CA GLY A 54 -0.90 7.91 -2.48
C GLY A 54 -0.42 6.47 -2.58
N ILE A 55 0.44 6.10 -1.64
CA ILE A 55 1.02 4.76 -1.56
C ILE A 55 0.24 3.96 -0.53
N ILE A 56 -0.21 2.77 -0.92
CA ILE A 56 -0.94 1.86 -0.04
C ILE A 56 -0.04 0.65 0.24
N ILE A 57 0.26 0.43 1.52
CA ILE A 57 0.96 -0.77 1.98
C ILE A 57 -0.10 -1.71 2.51
N LEU A 58 -0.30 -2.83 1.83
CA LEU A 58 -1.46 -3.68 2.00
C LEU A 58 -1.07 -5.11 2.31
N ASP A 59 -1.54 -5.62 3.46
CA ASP A 59 -1.46 -7.05 3.77
C ASP A 59 -2.55 -7.80 3.01
N LEU A 60 -2.22 -8.96 2.46
CA LEU A 60 -3.20 -9.79 1.76
C LEU A 60 -4.03 -10.64 2.71
N MET A 61 -3.52 -10.91 3.92
CA MET A 61 -4.19 -11.76 4.90
C MET A 61 -4.84 -10.92 6.00
N MET A 62 -6.10 -10.59 5.82
CA MET A 62 -6.86 -9.80 6.79
C MET A 62 -8.26 -10.37 6.96
N PRO A 63 -8.89 -10.18 8.14
CA PRO A 63 -10.28 -10.57 8.33
C PRO A 63 -11.24 -9.64 7.59
N ILE A 64 -12.49 -10.05 7.48
CA ILE A 64 -13.61 -9.28 6.88
C ILE A 64 -13.48 -9.18 5.36
N MET A 65 -12.45 -8.50 4.88
CA MET A 65 -12.14 -8.40 3.46
C MET A 65 -10.63 -8.49 3.30
N ASP A 66 -10.13 -9.53 2.65
CA ASP A 66 -8.70 -9.73 2.47
C ASP A 66 -8.13 -8.77 1.41
N GLY A 67 -6.80 -8.78 1.27
CA GLY A 67 -6.13 -7.85 0.37
C GLY A 67 -6.40 -8.11 -1.10
N ILE A 68 -6.60 -9.37 -1.49
CA ILE A 68 -6.92 -9.71 -2.89
C ILE A 68 -8.28 -9.14 -3.26
N GLU A 69 -9.29 -9.37 -2.42
CA GLU A 69 -10.63 -8.82 -2.63
C GLU A 69 -10.59 -7.29 -2.66
N THR A 70 -9.77 -6.70 -1.78
CA THR A 70 -9.61 -5.24 -1.71
C THR A 70 -9.06 -4.69 -3.02
N ILE A 71 -8.00 -5.30 -3.56
CA ILE A 71 -7.40 -4.84 -4.83
C ILE A 71 -8.38 -5.02 -5.98
N LYS A 72 -9.10 -6.14 -6.03
CA LYS A 72 -10.12 -6.37 -7.05
C LYS A 72 -11.19 -5.28 -7.01
N LYS A 73 -11.66 -4.94 -5.83
CA LYS A 73 -12.65 -3.89 -5.66
C LYS A 73 -12.11 -2.52 -6.04
N MET A 74 -10.87 -2.23 -5.67
CA MET A 74 -10.19 -1.00 -6.08
C MET A 74 -10.11 -0.87 -7.60
N THR A 75 -9.84 -1.98 -8.28
CA THR A 75 -9.78 -2.01 -9.75
C THR A 75 -11.13 -1.67 -10.35
N ILE A 76 -12.20 -2.28 -9.85
CA ILE A 76 -13.57 -2.03 -10.33
C ILE A 76 -13.95 -0.57 -10.13
N ASP A 77 -13.59 0.01 -9.00
CA ASP A 77 -13.97 1.38 -8.63
C ASP A 77 -13.01 2.45 -9.17
N GLY A 78 -11.94 2.04 -9.88
CA GLY A 78 -10.99 2.97 -10.51
C GLY A 78 -9.91 3.51 -9.58
N PHE A 79 -9.81 3.03 -8.34
CA PHE A 79 -8.83 3.54 -7.37
C PHE A 79 -7.39 3.14 -7.69
N THR A 80 -7.18 2.08 -8.49
CA THR A 80 -5.84 1.66 -8.88
C THR A 80 -5.15 2.65 -9.80
N ASP A 81 -5.89 3.52 -10.46
CA ASP A 81 -5.32 4.55 -11.34
C ASP A 81 -4.66 5.68 -10.57
N GLU A 82 -5.06 5.87 -9.32
CA GLU A 82 -4.63 7.01 -8.50
C GLU A 82 -3.75 6.60 -7.31
N ASN A 83 -3.51 5.30 -7.15
CA ASN A 83 -2.80 4.78 -6.00
C ASN A 83 -1.74 3.75 -6.40
N THR A 84 -0.63 3.76 -5.68
CA THR A 84 0.45 2.79 -5.86
C THR A 84 0.36 1.77 -4.74
N ILE A 85 0.27 0.48 -5.09
CA ILE A 85 0.08 -0.59 -4.12
C ILE A 85 1.37 -1.36 -3.90
N ILE A 86 1.80 -1.44 -2.64
CA ILE A 86 2.88 -2.32 -2.19
C ILE A 86 2.22 -3.39 -1.32
N VAL A 87 2.40 -4.65 -1.68
CA VAL A 87 1.89 -5.76 -0.89
C VAL A 87 2.93 -6.18 0.15
N LEU A 88 2.52 -6.27 1.41
CA LEU A 88 3.38 -6.69 2.52
C LEU A 88 2.67 -7.81 3.27
N THR A 89 3.06 -9.06 3.04
CA THR A 89 2.33 -10.20 3.58
C THR A 89 3.23 -11.39 3.92
N ALA A 90 2.80 -12.20 4.89
CA ALA A 90 3.48 -13.43 5.26
C ALA A 90 3.24 -14.55 4.24
N LYS A 91 2.16 -14.47 3.49
CA LYS A 91 1.75 -15.53 2.58
C LYS A 91 2.27 -15.31 1.17
N ARG A 92 2.91 -16.34 0.63
CA ARG A 92 3.26 -16.39 -0.79
C ARG A 92 2.02 -16.84 -1.55
N ILE A 93 1.45 -15.95 -2.33
CA ILE A 93 0.25 -16.25 -3.10
C ILE A 93 0.63 -16.57 -4.53
N GLN A 94 0.10 -17.67 -5.05
CA GLN A 94 0.29 -18.12 -6.42
C GLN A 94 -1.06 -18.48 -7.02
N GLY A 95 -1.13 -18.54 -8.34
CA GLY A 95 -2.30 -18.99 -9.06
C GLY A 95 -3.08 -17.84 -9.68
N GLU A 96 -4.31 -18.18 -10.14
CA GLU A 96 -5.14 -17.27 -10.92
C GLU A 96 -5.52 -16.00 -10.17
N GLU A 97 -5.80 -16.11 -8.88
CA GLU A 97 -6.15 -14.93 -8.07
C GLU A 97 -5.03 -13.90 -8.03
N PHE A 98 -3.80 -14.38 -7.84
CA PHE A 98 -2.64 -13.50 -7.83
C PHE A 98 -2.41 -12.88 -9.22
N ASN A 99 -2.58 -13.66 -10.27
CA ASN A 99 -2.42 -13.16 -11.64
C ASN A 99 -3.39 -12.03 -11.96
N GLU A 100 -4.60 -12.07 -11.40
CA GLU A 100 -5.60 -11.03 -11.60
C GLU A 100 -5.19 -9.69 -10.99
N ILE A 101 -4.49 -9.72 -9.85
CA ILE A 101 -4.10 -8.49 -9.13
C ILE A 101 -2.67 -8.04 -9.44
N TYR A 102 -1.82 -8.93 -9.91
CA TYR A 102 -0.41 -8.66 -10.15
C TYR A 102 -0.15 -7.39 -10.97
N PRO A 103 -0.88 -7.11 -12.05
CA PRO A 103 -0.64 -5.90 -12.84
C PRO A 103 -0.84 -4.59 -12.06
N TYR A 104 -1.52 -4.63 -10.92
CA TYR A 104 -1.83 -3.45 -10.12
C TYR A 104 -0.92 -3.28 -8.91
N ILE A 105 0.03 -4.20 -8.73
CA ILE A 105 0.97 -4.20 -7.61
C ILE A 105 2.31 -3.64 -8.07
N ALA A 106 2.81 -2.61 -7.36
CA ALA A 106 4.10 -2.02 -7.66
C ALA A 106 5.26 -2.83 -7.11
N ASP A 107 5.08 -3.43 -5.93
CA ASP A 107 6.09 -4.28 -5.31
C ASP A 107 5.43 -5.26 -4.33
N TYR A 108 6.10 -6.37 -4.08
CA TYR A 108 5.65 -7.44 -3.20
C TYR A 108 6.76 -7.75 -2.20
N ILE A 109 6.48 -7.53 -0.92
CA ILE A 109 7.44 -7.74 0.17
C ILE A 109 6.90 -8.79 1.13
N THR A 110 7.69 -9.82 1.43
CA THR A 110 7.26 -10.88 2.34
C THR A 110 7.64 -10.56 3.79
N LYS A 111 6.75 -10.94 4.72
CA LYS A 111 7.03 -10.88 6.15
C LYS A 111 7.78 -12.15 6.58
N PRO A 112 8.74 -12.09 7.50
CA PRO A 112 9.28 -10.89 8.12
C PRO A 112 10.12 -10.08 7.12
N PHE A 113 10.07 -8.77 7.25
CA PHE A 113 10.74 -7.87 6.32
C PHE A 113 11.80 -7.04 7.04
N ASP A 114 12.75 -6.54 6.26
CA ASP A 114 13.75 -5.59 6.71
C ASP A 114 13.16 -4.19 6.58
N ILE A 115 13.16 -3.44 7.68
CA ILE A 115 12.63 -2.06 7.71
C ILE A 115 13.35 -1.19 6.69
N SER A 116 14.67 -1.33 6.55
CA SER A 116 15.44 -0.55 5.57
C SER A 116 15.00 -0.84 4.14
N THR A 117 14.73 -2.10 3.84
CA THR A 117 14.26 -2.49 2.50
C THR A 117 12.89 -1.87 2.19
N LEU A 118 11.96 -1.97 3.12
CA LEU A 118 10.62 -1.38 2.94
C LEU A 118 10.72 0.14 2.80
N LEU A 119 11.47 0.81 3.66
CA LEU A 119 11.64 2.24 3.61
C LEU A 119 12.25 2.70 2.29
N ASN A 120 13.28 2.01 1.82
CA ASN A 120 13.93 2.34 0.55
C ASN A 120 12.98 2.15 -0.64
N THR A 121 12.18 1.09 -0.62
CA THR A 121 11.16 0.83 -1.66
C THR A 121 10.15 1.97 -1.70
N VAL A 122 9.62 2.36 -0.54
CA VAL A 122 8.64 3.44 -0.43
C VAL A 122 9.25 4.77 -0.91
N LYS A 123 10.47 5.09 -0.49
CA LYS A 123 11.14 6.32 -0.89
C LYS A 123 11.36 6.40 -2.40
N LYS A 124 11.77 5.30 -3.02
CA LYS A 124 11.96 5.26 -4.49
C LYS A 124 10.65 5.53 -5.21
N ILE A 125 9.57 4.90 -4.76
CA ILE A 125 8.24 5.11 -5.36
C ILE A 125 7.78 6.56 -5.13
N ALA A 126 7.95 7.08 -3.92
CA ALA A 126 7.50 8.42 -3.54
C ALA A 126 8.24 9.53 -4.30
N GLN A 127 9.47 9.28 -4.74
CA GLN A 127 10.28 10.24 -5.50
C GLN A 127 9.90 10.32 -6.96
N LYS A 128 9.03 9.44 -7.43
CA LYS A 128 8.57 9.44 -8.83
C LYS A 128 7.13 9.94 -8.90
N PRO A 129 6.76 10.62 -10.00
CA PRO A 129 5.35 10.98 -10.19
C PRO A 129 4.49 9.73 -10.31
N PRO A 130 3.22 9.79 -9.89
CA PRO A 130 2.31 8.66 -10.04
C PRO A 130 2.18 8.26 -11.51
N VAL A 131 2.18 6.94 -11.76
CA VAL A 131 2.00 6.40 -13.11
C VAL A 131 0.51 6.19 -13.33
N LYS A 132 -0.06 6.87 -14.33
CA LYS A 132 -1.43 6.61 -14.74
C LYS A 132 -1.45 5.35 -15.58
N ARG A 133 -2.23 4.38 -15.14
CA ARG A 133 -2.45 3.15 -15.92
C ARG A 133 -3.47 3.43 -17.00
N ARG A 134 -3.14 3.01 -18.21
CA ARG A 134 -4.08 3.08 -19.36
C ARG A 134 -4.47 1.66 -19.70
N TYR A 135 -5.74 1.42 -19.79
CA TYR A 135 -6.31 0.13 -20.16
C TYR A 135 -6.77 0.17 -21.60
#